data_8a1eb531fc019628d7c635e3824eed05
#
_entry.id   8a1eb531fc019628d7c635e3824eed05
#
_cell.length_a   1.000
_cell.length_b   1.000
_cell.length_c   1.000
_cell.angle_alpha   90.00
_cell.angle_beta   90.00
_cell.angle_gamma   90.00
#
_symmetry.space_group_name_H-M   'P 1'
#
loop_
_entity.id
_entity.type
_entity.pdbx_description
1 polymer ?
#
loop_
_entity_poly.entity_id
_entity_poly.type
_entity_poly.pdbx_seq_one_letter_code
_entity_poly.pdbx_strand_id
1 'polypeptide(L)'
;MNRTVNRLTTIAGLACAGALSMTTLVQAQQVYPTVDAKLKPTADAFYTSPTSGELAAEVPGNVLRYRALPAASLGTSLKEGWQVMYRSTNTKNQPVAMVTTVLIPKAAPATGRKLLSYQSFYDSLTLDCSPSGQATSNTLLEKTFFQSALNKGYIVTMADYEGLESQWIVAKNSGQGVLDGIRATLRFSNSGLNALTPVGMLGYSGGGFATAWAAELAAGYAPELKIIGAAQGGLPVNPINVAKKVDGGFWAGAYLGAVVGLSRAYPELKVEDYATPEGIVAIKDIGTRCLTGSPNLLTAYAYKKGSDLLKDPNFLNLPEMQAINRENTMGQNTPKIPLQIFQSIGDQVMPIADVDSLAAYYCANNATLEYKPVAGTDHVLGAMGLSGGLTYLLNRFDGKVAPNNCK
;
A
#
# COMPACT_ATOMS: atom_id res chain seq x y z
N MET A 1 64.17 48.27 46.62
CA MET A 1 62.74 47.78 46.68
C MET A 1 62.11 47.90 45.30
N ASN A 2 62.26 46.85 44.51
CA ASN A 2 61.75 46.83 43.15
C ASN A 2 60.45 46.02 43.06
N ARG A 3 59.38 46.65 42.60
CA ARG A 3 58.14 45.98 42.25
C ARG A 3 58.12 45.73 40.73
N THR A 4 58.16 44.44 40.37
CA THR A 4 58.04 43.99 39.00
C THR A 4 56.51 43.84 38.69
N VAL A 5 56.05 44.50 37.64
CA VAL A 5 54.69 44.45 37.17
C VAL A 5 54.67 43.44 35.98
N ASN A 6 54.02 42.29 36.18
CA ASN A 6 53.75 41.34 35.11
C ASN A 6 52.55 41.82 34.26
N ARG A 7 52.77 42.00 32.98
CA ARG A 7 51.68 42.20 32.00
C ARG A 7 51.27 40.85 31.45
N LEU A 8 50.01 40.47 31.67
CA LEU A 8 49.33 39.38 31.02
C LEU A 8 48.83 39.85 29.65
N THR A 9 49.32 39.21 28.60
CA THR A 9 48.85 39.39 27.22
C THR A 9 47.73 38.39 26.97
N THR A 10 46.50 38.87 26.81
CA THR A 10 45.33 38.07 26.46
C THR A 10 45.31 37.91 24.92
N ILE A 11 45.49 36.68 24.45
CA ILE A 11 45.30 36.32 23.03
C ILE A 11 43.83 35.96 22.84
N ALA A 12 43.08 36.80 22.14
CA ALA A 12 41.71 36.52 21.72
C ALA A 12 41.78 35.66 20.48
N GLY A 13 41.45 34.37 20.61
CA GLY A 13 41.27 33.45 19.50
C GLY A 13 39.91 33.69 18.84
N LEU A 14 39.90 34.16 17.60
CA LEU A 14 38.72 34.16 16.76
C LEU A 14 38.42 32.71 16.28
N ALA A 15 37.39 32.10 16.84
CA ALA A 15 36.81 30.87 16.29
C ALA A 15 35.87 31.23 15.13
N CYS A 16 36.32 31.08 13.87
CA CYS A 16 35.43 31.07 12.72
C CYS A 16 34.61 29.78 12.69
N ALA A 17 33.39 29.85 13.16
CA ALA A 17 32.39 28.78 12.92
C ALA A 17 31.96 28.84 11.46
N GLY A 18 32.57 28.02 10.60
CA GLY A 18 32.11 27.79 9.23
C GLY A 18 30.82 27.03 9.28
N ALA A 19 29.68 27.70 9.04
CA ALA A 19 28.41 27.05 8.73
C ALA A 19 28.56 26.38 7.34
N LEU A 20 28.75 25.06 7.31
CA LEU A 20 28.56 24.27 6.09
C LEU A 20 27.06 24.31 5.75
N SER A 21 26.70 25.17 4.82
CA SER A 21 25.39 25.11 4.16
C SER A 21 25.36 23.81 3.34
N MET A 22 24.74 22.75 3.87
CA MET A 22 24.36 21.60 3.07
C MET A 22 23.27 22.06 2.10
N THR A 23 23.65 22.47 0.91
CA THR A 23 22.72 22.59 -0.22
C THR A 23 22.29 21.17 -0.57
N THR A 24 21.11 20.78 -0.13
CA THR A 24 20.44 19.59 -0.65
C THR A 24 20.19 19.87 -2.12
N LEU A 25 20.97 19.22 -3.00
CA LEU A 25 20.69 19.16 -4.42
C LEU A 25 19.34 18.44 -4.56
N VAL A 26 18.27 19.19 -4.73
CA VAL A 26 16.98 18.64 -5.16
C VAL A 26 17.22 18.06 -6.55
N GLN A 27 17.33 16.74 -6.63
CA GLN A 27 17.49 16.06 -7.91
C GLN A 27 16.26 16.36 -8.76
N ALA A 28 16.47 16.89 -9.97
CA ALA A 28 15.37 17.23 -10.87
C ALA A 28 14.58 15.96 -11.19
N GLN A 29 13.27 15.99 -10.96
CA GLN A 29 12.37 14.87 -11.25
C GLN A 29 12.48 14.49 -12.73
N GLN A 30 12.80 13.23 -13.00
CA GLN A 30 12.97 12.75 -14.37
C GLN A 30 11.62 12.54 -15.05
N VAL A 31 11.41 13.23 -16.17
CA VAL A 31 10.22 13.07 -17.02
C VAL A 31 10.48 11.96 -18.03
N TYR A 32 9.61 10.95 -18.01
CA TYR A 32 9.64 9.86 -18.99
C TYR A 32 8.64 10.12 -20.12
N PRO A 33 8.84 9.51 -21.30
CA PRO A 33 7.84 9.52 -22.37
C PRO A 33 6.48 9.00 -21.89
N THR A 34 5.40 9.47 -22.52
CA THR A 34 4.04 8.93 -22.29
C THR A 34 4.06 7.41 -22.40
N VAL A 35 3.30 6.75 -21.53
CA VAL A 35 3.23 5.29 -21.47
C VAL A 35 2.84 4.70 -22.82
N ASP A 36 3.57 3.71 -23.31
CA ASP A 36 3.11 2.83 -24.38
C ASP A 36 2.19 1.77 -23.77
N ALA A 37 0.90 1.82 -24.10
CA ALA A 37 -0.12 0.89 -23.59
C ALA A 37 0.11 -0.57 -23.99
N LYS A 38 1.00 -0.84 -24.95
CA LYS A 38 1.36 -2.20 -25.40
C LYS A 38 2.55 -2.77 -24.61
N LEU A 39 3.30 -1.92 -23.94
CA LEU A 39 4.48 -2.32 -23.20
C LEU A 39 4.07 -2.77 -21.79
N LYS A 40 4.40 -4.01 -21.44
CA LYS A 40 4.15 -4.55 -20.12
C LYS A 40 5.08 -3.93 -19.08
N PRO A 41 4.62 -3.65 -17.85
CA PRO A 41 5.46 -3.13 -16.78
C PRO A 41 6.77 -3.88 -16.57
N THR A 42 6.76 -5.23 -16.65
CA THR A 42 7.97 -6.05 -16.49
C THR A 42 9.02 -5.85 -17.59
N ALA A 43 8.64 -5.31 -18.75
CA ALA A 43 9.53 -5.01 -19.88
C ALA A 43 9.81 -3.50 -20.03
N ASP A 44 9.29 -2.68 -19.13
CA ASP A 44 9.30 -1.21 -19.26
C ASP A 44 10.37 -0.60 -18.35
N ALA A 45 11.33 0.11 -18.94
CA ALA A 45 12.41 0.79 -18.22
C ALA A 45 11.92 1.79 -17.16
N PHE A 46 10.67 2.28 -17.26
CA PHE A 46 10.09 3.12 -16.22
C PHE A 46 10.04 2.40 -14.86
N TYR A 47 9.90 1.09 -14.81
CA TYR A 47 9.85 0.30 -13.59
C TYR A 47 11.23 -0.20 -13.11
N THR A 48 12.32 0.15 -13.79
CA THR A 48 13.67 -0.19 -13.30
C THR A 48 13.93 0.55 -11.99
N SER A 49 14.26 -0.18 -10.93
CA SER A 49 14.60 0.46 -9.64
C SER A 49 15.86 1.32 -9.78
N PRO A 50 15.88 2.55 -9.24
CA PRO A 50 17.13 3.26 -9.01
C PRO A 50 18.07 2.45 -8.12
N THR A 51 19.35 2.79 -8.11
CA THR A 51 20.34 2.16 -7.24
C THR A 51 20.02 2.41 -5.77
N SER A 52 20.52 1.54 -4.89
CA SER A 52 20.35 1.70 -3.44
C SER A 52 20.93 3.04 -2.92
N GLY A 53 22.02 3.52 -3.53
CA GLY A 53 22.63 4.81 -3.19
C GLY A 53 21.72 6.00 -3.56
N GLU A 54 21.12 5.98 -4.76
CA GLU A 54 20.17 7.01 -5.20
C GLU A 54 18.94 7.01 -4.29
N LEU A 55 18.40 5.83 -3.98
CA LEU A 55 17.23 5.72 -3.09
C LEU A 55 17.53 6.15 -1.66
N ALA A 56 18.73 5.88 -1.14
CA ALA A 56 19.14 6.28 0.21
C ALA A 56 19.31 7.81 0.35
N ALA A 57 19.62 8.51 -0.74
CA ALA A 57 19.73 9.96 -0.77
C ALA A 57 18.35 10.67 -0.71
N GLU A 58 17.26 9.93 -0.94
CA GLU A 58 15.92 10.48 -1.02
C GLU A 58 15.10 10.18 0.25
N VAL A 59 14.17 11.08 0.58
CA VAL A 59 13.25 10.88 1.71
C VAL A 59 11.96 10.18 1.25
N PRO A 60 11.24 9.47 2.16
CA PRO A 60 9.98 8.81 1.84
C PRO A 60 8.97 9.74 1.15
N GLY A 61 8.39 9.27 0.06
CA GLY A 61 7.45 10.02 -0.77
C GLY A 61 8.07 11.06 -1.69
N ASN A 62 9.40 11.12 -1.85
CA ASN A 62 9.98 11.94 -2.92
C ASN A 62 9.71 11.32 -4.28
N VAL A 63 9.33 12.17 -5.23
CA VAL A 63 9.08 11.78 -6.62
C VAL A 63 10.42 11.61 -7.33
N LEU A 64 10.68 10.41 -7.82
CA LEU A 64 11.91 10.03 -8.51
C LEU A 64 11.78 10.31 -10.02
N ARG A 65 10.67 9.87 -10.61
CA ARG A 65 10.33 10.08 -12.02
C ARG A 65 8.83 9.98 -12.24
N TYR A 66 8.36 10.49 -13.36
CA TYR A 66 6.95 10.44 -13.71
C TYR A 66 6.73 10.45 -15.22
N ARG A 67 5.53 10.05 -15.64
CA ARG A 67 5.08 10.12 -17.03
C ARG A 67 3.56 10.20 -17.13
N ALA A 68 3.07 10.71 -18.24
CA ALA A 68 1.64 10.79 -18.53
C ALA A 68 1.09 9.41 -18.93
N LEU A 69 -0.14 9.12 -18.55
CA LEU A 69 -0.92 8.01 -19.11
C LEU A 69 -1.35 8.34 -20.54
N PRO A 70 -1.57 7.31 -21.40
CA PRO A 70 -2.09 7.54 -22.75
C PRO A 70 -3.47 8.21 -22.72
N ALA A 71 -3.72 9.12 -23.65
CA ALA A 71 -5.02 9.79 -23.73
C ALA A 71 -6.21 8.81 -23.84
N ALA A 72 -6.02 7.67 -24.52
CA ALA A 72 -7.02 6.62 -24.64
C ALA A 72 -7.41 5.99 -23.30
N SER A 73 -6.53 6.02 -22.29
CA SER A 73 -6.79 5.47 -20.95
C SER A 73 -7.61 6.39 -20.06
N LEU A 74 -7.74 7.68 -20.41
CA LEU A 74 -8.38 8.67 -19.55
C LEU A 74 -9.91 8.56 -19.55
N GLY A 75 -10.51 8.06 -20.62
CA GLY A 75 -11.97 8.02 -20.78
C GLY A 75 -12.59 9.42 -20.74
N THR A 76 -13.87 9.51 -20.38
CA THR A 76 -14.62 10.77 -20.45
C THR A 76 -14.51 11.63 -19.21
N SER A 77 -14.20 11.05 -18.03
CA SER A 77 -14.21 11.73 -16.73
C SER A 77 -12.87 12.35 -16.33
N LEU A 78 -11.75 11.86 -16.87
CA LEU A 78 -10.41 12.32 -16.51
C LEU A 78 -9.93 13.44 -17.45
N LYS A 79 -9.23 14.41 -16.85
CA LYS A 79 -8.46 15.43 -17.55
C LYS A 79 -7.04 14.93 -17.82
N GLU A 80 -6.41 14.35 -16.81
CA GLU A 80 -5.03 13.89 -16.84
C GLU A 80 -4.90 12.61 -16.00
N GLY A 81 -3.91 11.79 -16.34
CA GLY A 81 -3.49 10.64 -15.55
C GLY A 81 -1.97 10.52 -15.61
N TRP A 82 -1.36 10.10 -14.52
CA TRP A 82 0.08 10.05 -14.35
C TRP A 82 0.51 8.78 -13.66
N GLN A 83 1.63 8.21 -14.08
CA GLN A 83 2.40 7.27 -13.29
C GLN A 83 3.54 8.03 -12.62
N VAL A 84 3.69 7.86 -11.33
CA VAL A 84 4.69 8.56 -10.50
C VAL A 84 5.47 7.52 -9.71
N MET A 85 6.75 7.37 -10.02
CA MET A 85 7.64 6.56 -9.20
C MET A 85 8.15 7.40 -8.03
N TYR A 86 8.15 6.81 -6.86
CA TYR A 86 8.54 7.47 -5.61
C TYR A 86 9.41 6.58 -4.72
N ARG A 87 10.15 7.23 -3.84
CA ARG A 87 10.93 6.54 -2.80
C ARG A 87 10.00 6.11 -1.68
N SER A 88 10.07 4.83 -1.29
CA SER A 88 9.37 4.26 -0.14
C SER A 88 10.34 3.45 0.74
N THR A 89 9.82 2.83 1.80
CA THR A 89 10.58 2.02 2.75
C THR A 89 9.95 0.63 2.80
N ASN A 90 10.78 -0.42 2.72
CA ASN A 90 10.30 -1.80 2.83
C ASN A 90 10.21 -2.28 4.29
N THR A 91 9.73 -3.52 4.49
CA THR A 91 9.58 -4.12 5.83
C THR A 91 10.89 -4.25 6.62
N LYS A 92 12.05 -4.28 5.94
CA LYS A 92 13.41 -4.30 6.55
C LYS A 92 13.98 -2.89 6.76
N ASN A 93 13.15 -1.84 6.68
CA ASN A 93 13.55 -0.42 6.78
C ASN A 93 14.55 0.04 5.72
N GLN A 94 14.62 -0.64 4.58
CA GLN A 94 15.49 -0.26 3.47
C GLN A 94 14.74 0.67 2.50
N PRO A 95 15.45 1.63 1.85
CA PRO A 95 14.86 2.46 0.81
C PRO A 95 14.57 1.64 -0.44
N VAL A 96 13.35 1.77 -0.97
CA VAL A 96 12.88 1.11 -2.18
C VAL A 96 12.14 2.10 -3.09
N ALA A 97 11.98 1.74 -4.36
CA ALA A 97 11.12 2.47 -5.28
C ALA A 97 9.76 1.78 -5.39
N MET A 98 8.69 2.59 -5.45
CA MET A 98 7.33 2.15 -5.74
C MET A 98 6.69 3.08 -6.76
N VAL A 99 5.58 2.68 -7.33
CA VAL A 99 4.82 3.48 -8.31
C VAL A 99 3.43 3.79 -7.77
N THR A 100 2.92 4.98 -8.03
CA THR A 100 1.51 5.31 -7.83
C THR A 100 0.92 5.88 -9.11
N THR A 101 -0.36 5.60 -9.34
CA THR A 101 -1.15 6.21 -10.40
C THR A 101 -1.93 7.40 -9.84
N VAL A 102 -1.82 8.56 -10.47
CA VAL A 102 -2.55 9.78 -10.08
C VAL A 102 -3.56 10.12 -11.17
N LEU A 103 -4.84 10.16 -10.82
CA LEU A 103 -5.96 10.44 -11.72
C LEU A 103 -6.58 11.81 -11.38
N ILE A 104 -6.52 12.74 -12.31
CA ILE A 104 -7.05 14.10 -12.15
C ILE A 104 -8.33 14.22 -12.98
N PRO A 105 -9.51 14.36 -12.35
CA PRO A 105 -10.77 14.47 -13.07
C PRO A 105 -10.94 15.85 -13.72
N LYS A 106 -11.77 15.92 -14.77
CA LYS A 106 -12.18 17.20 -15.41
C LYS A 106 -12.91 18.12 -14.42
N ALA A 107 -13.61 17.53 -13.45
CA ALA A 107 -14.35 18.25 -12.41
C ALA A 107 -13.46 18.75 -11.25
N ALA A 108 -12.12 18.51 -11.28
CA ALA A 108 -11.23 18.96 -10.20
C ALA A 108 -11.28 20.49 -10.06
N PRO A 109 -11.57 21.03 -8.85
CA PRO A 109 -11.60 22.46 -8.63
C PRO A 109 -10.19 23.07 -8.70
N ALA A 110 -10.09 24.36 -8.97
CA ALA A 110 -8.81 25.07 -8.99
C ALA A 110 -8.15 25.08 -7.59
N THR A 111 -8.95 25.23 -6.55
CA THR A 111 -8.51 25.28 -5.13
C THR A 111 -9.34 24.36 -4.26
N GLY A 112 -8.88 24.06 -3.03
CA GLY A 112 -9.62 23.21 -2.09
C GLY A 112 -9.75 21.76 -2.55
N ARG A 113 -8.79 21.26 -3.34
CA ARG A 113 -8.76 19.89 -3.83
C ARG A 113 -8.73 18.88 -2.69
N LYS A 114 -9.31 17.72 -2.92
CA LYS A 114 -9.38 16.58 -1.99
C LYS A 114 -8.71 15.38 -2.63
N LEU A 115 -8.07 14.52 -1.84
CA LEU A 115 -7.38 13.33 -2.32
C LEU A 115 -8.06 12.07 -1.75
N LEU A 116 -8.49 11.18 -2.63
CA LEU A 116 -8.84 9.81 -2.29
C LEU A 116 -7.65 8.90 -2.63
N SER A 117 -7.07 8.26 -1.63
CA SER A 117 -6.13 7.16 -1.81
C SER A 117 -6.93 5.87 -1.85
N TYR A 118 -6.99 5.25 -3.03
CA TYR A 118 -7.69 4.00 -3.26
C TYR A 118 -6.68 2.86 -3.37
N GLN A 119 -6.84 1.83 -2.55
CA GLN A 119 -6.01 0.63 -2.58
C GLN A 119 -6.76 -0.46 -3.34
N SER A 120 -6.25 -0.76 -4.54
CA SER A 120 -6.76 -1.85 -5.38
C SER A 120 -6.49 -3.21 -4.73
N PHE A 121 -7.40 -4.16 -4.90
CA PHE A 121 -7.20 -5.56 -4.50
C PHE A 121 -6.56 -6.38 -5.63
N TYR A 122 -5.44 -5.89 -6.17
CA TYR A 122 -4.79 -6.51 -7.32
C TYR A 122 -4.04 -7.79 -7.00
N ASP A 123 -3.52 -7.91 -5.79
CA ASP A 123 -2.92 -9.12 -5.19
C ASP A 123 -2.16 -9.95 -6.23
N SER A 124 -0.92 -9.61 -6.53
CA SER A 124 -0.22 -10.13 -7.69
C SER A 124 1.25 -10.37 -7.41
N LEU A 125 1.82 -11.32 -8.14
CA LEU A 125 3.24 -11.65 -8.06
C LEU A 125 4.03 -11.18 -9.29
N THR A 126 3.40 -10.38 -10.13
CA THR A 126 4.03 -9.73 -11.29
C THR A 126 3.56 -8.28 -11.43
N LEU A 127 4.48 -7.40 -11.79
CA LEU A 127 4.18 -5.99 -12.07
C LEU A 127 3.16 -5.80 -13.20
N ASP A 128 3.03 -6.78 -14.09
CA ASP A 128 2.06 -6.70 -15.20
C ASP A 128 0.61 -6.59 -14.73
N CYS A 129 0.34 -6.96 -13.48
CA CYS A 129 -0.98 -6.90 -12.87
C CYS A 129 -1.15 -5.71 -11.90
N SER A 130 -0.13 -4.88 -11.75
CA SER A 130 -0.17 -3.73 -10.84
C SER A 130 -1.24 -2.72 -11.28
N PRO A 131 -1.82 -1.95 -10.34
CA PRO A 131 -2.76 -0.88 -10.65
C PRO A 131 -2.25 0.11 -11.68
N SER A 132 -0.96 0.46 -11.63
CA SER A 132 -0.34 1.35 -12.62
C SER A 132 -0.31 0.74 -14.01
N GLY A 133 -0.05 -0.57 -14.14
CA GLY A 133 -0.13 -1.31 -15.39
C GLY A 133 -1.57 -1.37 -15.94
N GLN A 134 -2.55 -1.70 -15.09
CA GLN A 134 -3.96 -1.75 -15.48
C GLN A 134 -4.50 -0.37 -15.91
N ALA A 135 -4.05 0.71 -15.29
CA ALA A 135 -4.47 2.06 -15.63
C ALA A 135 -4.05 2.47 -17.05
N THR A 136 -2.97 1.90 -17.60
CA THR A 136 -2.48 2.21 -18.95
C THR A 136 -3.36 1.66 -20.07
N SER A 137 -3.94 0.49 -19.84
CA SER A 137 -4.79 -0.23 -20.79
C SER A 137 -6.28 0.02 -20.61
N ASN A 138 -6.67 0.89 -19.65
CA ASN A 138 -8.06 1.16 -19.26
C ASN A 138 -8.82 -0.11 -18.83
N THR A 139 -8.10 -1.09 -18.27
CA THR A 139 -8.65 -2.37 -17.77
C THR A 139 -8.93 -2.36 -16.28
N LEU A 140 -8.80 -1.22 -15.62
CA LEU A 140 -9.03 -1.07 -14.19
C LEU A 140 -10.53 -1.15 -13.87
N LEU A 141 -11.03 -2.37 -13.65
CA LEU A 141 -12.45 -2.65 -13.37
C LEU A 141 -12.92 -1.97 -12.08
N GLU A 142 -12.03 -1.81 -11.11
CA GLU A 142 -12.31 -1.20 -9.82
C GLU A 142 -12.63 0.30 -9.88
N LYS A 143 -12.44 0.95 -11.03
CA LYS A 143 -12.76 2.37 -11.25
C LYS A 143 -14.21 2.69 -10.86
N THR A 144 -15.12 1.72 -10.99
CA THR A 144 -16.54 1.86 -10.60
C THR A 144 -16.71 2.21 -9.12
N PHE A 145 -15.82 1.73 -8.23
CA PHE A 145 -15.91 1.97 -6.79
C PHE A 145 -15.51 3.38 -6.37
N PHE A 146 -14.71 4.08 -7.17
CA PHE A 146 -14.31 5.47 -6.88
C PHE A 146 -14.77 6.47 -7.94
N GLN A 147 -15.57 6.06 -8.92
CA GLN A 147 -16.06 6.93 -9.99
C GLN A 147 -16.85 8.13 -9.45
N SER A 148 -17.62 7.95 -8.37
CA SER A 148 -18.39 9.06 -7.77
C SER A 148 -17.47 10.11 -7.12
N ALA A 149 -16.29 9.72 -6.62
CA ALA A 149 -15.29 10.67 -6.13
C ALA A 149 -14.69 11.48 -7.30
N LEU A 150 -14.35 10.82 -8.41
CA LEU A 150 -13.89 11.51 -9.63
C LEU A 150 -14.94 12.50 -10.15
N ASN A 151 -16.22 12.10 -10.17
CA ASN A 151 -17.32 12.97 -10.60
C ASN A 151 -17.52 14.20 -9.69
N LYS A 152 -17.15 14.08 -8.40
CA LYS A 152 -17.13 15.18 -7.44
C LYS A 152 -15.85 16.03 -7.49
N GLY A 153 -14.93 15.74 -8.41
CA GLY A 153 -13.68 16.48 -8.59
C GLY A 153 -12.54 16.06 -7.64
N TYR A 154 -12.66 14.93 -6.95
CA TYR A 154 -11.59 14.44 -6.09
C TYR A 154 -10.49 13.81 -6.95
N ILE A 155 -9.24 14.12 -6.64
CA ILE A 155 -8.09 13.44 -7.22
C ILE A 155 -8.02 12.05 -6.58
N VAL A 156 -7.71 11.05 -7.38
CA VAL A 156 -7.52 9.68 -6.90
C VAL A 156 -6.07 9.26 -7.10
N THR A 157 -5.47 8.67 -6.08
CA THR A 157 -4.16 8.02 -6.17
C THR A 157 -4.28 6.53 -5.84
N MET A 158 -3.53 5.70 -6.55
CA MET A 158 -3.49 4.25 -6.36
C MET A 158 -2.03 3.80 -6.35
N ALA A 159 -1.51 3.45 -5.18
CA ALA A 159 -0.17 2.91 -5.05
C ALA A 159 -0.11 1.44 -5.46
N ASP A 160 0.95 1.05 -6.16
CA ASP A 160 1.36 -0.35 -6.34
C ASP A 160 2.05 -0.78 -5.03
N TYR A 161 1.26 -0.98 -3.97
CA TYR A 161 1.73 -1.11 -2.58
C TYR A 161 2.51 -2.40 -2.28
N GLU A 162 2.49 -3.38 -3.18
CA GLU A 162 3.34 -4.57 -3.10
C GLU A 162 4.77 -4.28 -3.61
N GLY A 163 4.97 -3.10 -4.21
CA GLY A 163 6.26 -2.63 -4.71
C GLY A 163 6.72 -3.31 -6.00
N LEU A 164 7.91 -2.93 -6.47
CA LEU A 164 8.49 -3.46 -7.71
C LEU A 164 8.79 -4.96 -7.64
N GLU A 165 8.96 -5.49 -6.42
CA GLU A 165 9.22 -6.92 -6.19
C GLU A 165 7.93 -7.73 -6.01
N SER A 166 6.75 -7.12 -6.10
CA SER A 166 5.45 -7.75 -5.88
C SER A 166 5.44 -8.57 -4.57
N GLN A 167 5.70 -7.90 -3.45
CA GLN A 167 5.75 -8.46 -2.09
C GLN A 167 4.35 -8.52 -1.51
N TRP A 168 3.54 -9.45 -2.01
CA TRP A 168 2.15 -9.59 -1.60
C TRP A 168 2.01 -9.96 -0.13
N ILE A 169 1.03 -9.37 0.57
CA ILE A 169 0.69 -9.55 1.99
C ILE A 169 1.81 -9.18 2.98
N VAL A 170 2.73 -8.30 2.56
CA VAL A 170 3.79 -7.79 3.44
C VAL A 170 3.37 -6.48 4.07
N ALA A 171 3.07 -6.54 5.35
CA ALA A 171 2.37 -5.52 6.13
C ALA A 171 2.99 -4.11 6.07
N LYS A 172 4.21 -3.96 6.59
CA LYS A 172 4.88 -2.66 6.61
C LYS A 172 5.17 -2.14 5.21
N ASN A 173 5.55 -3.04 4.28
CA ASN A 173 5.78 -2.66 2.90
C ASN A 173 4.53 -2.04 2.28
N SER A 174 3.36 -2.69 2.46
CA SER A 174 2.08 -2.21 1.93
C SER A 174 1.65 -0.89 2.59
N GLY A 175 1.67 -0.82 3.92
CA GLY A 175 1.23 0.37 4.65
C GLY A 175 2.12 1.59 4.40
N GLN A 176 3.45 1.41 4.41
CA GLN A 176 4.42 2.46 4.10
C GLN A 176 4.32 2.87 2.63
N GLY A 177 4.16 1.90 1.71
CA GLY A 177 3.94 2.15 0.29
C GLY A 177 2.74 3.04 0.04
N VAL A 178 1.60 2.78 0.68
CA VAL A 178 0.41 3.64 0.60
C VAL A 178 0.69 5.04 1.12
N LEU A 179 1.28 5.19 2.31
CA LEU A 179 1.55 6.48 2.94
C LEU A 179 2.55 7.32 2.11
N ASP A 180 3.59 6.67 1.58
CA ASP A 180 4.57 7.33 0.72
C ASP A 180 4.00 7.67 -0.67
N GLY A 181 3.10 6.85 -1.20
CA GLY A 181 2.33 7.15 -2.41
C GLY A 181 1.43 8.38 -2.24
N ILE A 182 0.83 8.55 -1.04
CA ILE A 182 0.09 9.78 -0.68
C ILE A 182 1.06 10.97 -0.65
N ARG A 183 2.21 10.87 0.05
CA ARG A 183 3.25 11.91 0.09
C ARG A 183 3.69 12.32 -1.32
N ALA A 184 3.99 11.31 -2.17
CA ALA A 184 4.40 11.54 -3.54
C ALA A 184 3.34 12.28 -4.34
N THR A 185 2.07 11.90 -4.20
CA THR A 185 0.95 12.57 -4.88
C THR A 185 0.78 14.01 -4.43
N LEU A 186 0.95 14.29 -3.12
CA LEU A 186 0.88 15.65 -2.57
C LEU A 186 2.05 16.54 -3.03
N ARG A 187 3.23 15.96 -3.23
CA ARG A 187 4.45 16.65 -3.69
C ARG A 187 4.55 16.76 -5.22
N PHE A 188 3.76 15.97 -5.95
CA PHE A 188 3.77 15.96 -7.40
C PHE A 188 3.13 17.25 -7.95
N SER A 189 3.91 18.10 -8.60
CA SER A 189 3.49 19.44 -9.03
C SER A 189 2.23 19.43 -9.90
N ASN A 190 2.10 18.45 -10.82
CA ASN A 190 0.95 18.37 -11.71
C ASN A 190 -0.36 17.96 -11.01
N SER A 191 -0.29 17.44 -9.78
CA SER A 191 -1.50 17.11 -9.00
C SER A 191 -2.28 18.34 -8.58
N GLY A 192 -1.58 19.49 -8.41
CA GLY A 192 -2.14 20.72 -7.85
C GLY A 192 -2.61 20.56 -6.40
N LEU A 193 -2.07 19.56 -5.69
CA LEU A 193 -2.27 19.31 -4.26
C LEU A 193 -1.14 19.94 -3.43
N ASN A 194 -1.26 19.87 -2.12
CA ASN A 194 -0.22 20.32 -1.19
C ASN A 194 -0.32 19.57 0.15
N ALA A 195 0.60 19.84 1.07
CA ALA A 195 0.67 19.16 2.37
C ALA A 195 -0.58 19.33 3.24
N LEU A 196 -1.41 20.35 3.00
CA LEU A 196 -2.65 20.59 3.77
C LEU A 196 -3.88 19.92 3.15
N THR A 197 -3.73 19.25 2.02
CA THR A 197 -4.83 18.57 1.34
C THR A 197 -5.39 17.45 2.22
N PRO A 198 -6.71 17.43 2.49
CA PRO A 198 -7.31 16.31 3.22
C PRO A 198 -7.30 15.03 2.37
N VAL A 199 -7.00 13.90 3.03
CA VAL A 199 -6.86 12.58 2.40
C VAL A 199 -7.82 11.60 3.04
N GLY A 200 -8.59 10.87 2.23
CA GLY A 200 -9.33 9.68 2.64
C GLY A 200 -8.69 8.41 2.07
N MET A 201 -8.68 7.32 2.81
CA MET A 201 -8.16 6.02 2.34
C MET A 201 -9.29 5.00 2.21
N LEU A 202 -9.30 4.23 1.10
CA LEU A 202 -10.35 3.26 0.80
C LEU A 202 -9.75 2.00 0.20
N GLY A 203 -10.08 0.81 0.74
CA GLY A 203 -9.64 -0.46 0.17
C GLY A 203 -10.47 -1.66 0.61
N TYR A 204 -10.38 -2.75 -0.14
CA TYR A 204 -11.04 -4.03 0.13
C TYR A 204 -10.06 -5.18 -0.10
N SER A 205 -10.20 -6.30 0.62
CA SER A 205 -9.36 -7.50 0.49
C SER A 205 -7.87 -7.15 0.64
N GLY A 206 -7.00 -7.45 -0.32
CA GLY A 206 -5.61 -6.99 -0.31
C GLY A 206 -5.48 -5.47 -0.22
N GLY A 207 -6.35 -4.72 -0.90
CA GLY A 207 -6.45 -3.26 -0.73
C GLY A 207 -6.93 -2.85 0.66
N GLY A 208 -7.81 -3.66 1.29
CA GLY A 208 -8.20 -3.51 2.69
C GLY A 208 -7.03 -3.72 3.65
N PHE A 209 -6.19 -4.73 3.37
CA PHE A 209 -4.94 -4.98 4.09
C PHE A 209 -4.00 -3.76 4.04
N ALA A 210 -3.73 -3.26 2.85
CA ALA A 210 -2.86 -2.11 2.67
C ALA A 210 -3.41 -0.84 3.34
N THR A 211 -4.75 -0.63 3.26
CA THR A 211 -5.44 0.49 3.94
C THR A 211 -5.34 0.38 5.47
N ALA A 212 -5.58 -0.81 6.02
CA ALA A 212 -5.51 -1.06 7.46
C ALA A 212 -4.10 -0.82 8.01
N TRP A 213 -3.08 -1.37 7.33
CA TRP A 213 -1.69 -1.14 7.72
C TRP A 213 -1.26 0.32 7.57
N ALA A 214 -1.71 1.01 6.53
CA ALA A 214 -1.48 2.44 6.41
C ALA A 214 -2.13 3.22 7.57
N ALA A 215 -3.33 2.85 7.99
CA ALA A 215 -4.01 3.48 9.12
C ALA A 215 -3.30 3.21 10.46
N GLU A 216 -2.82 1.98 10.70
CA GLU A 216 -2.05 1.62 11.89
C GLU A 216 -0.71 2.35 11.96
N LEU A 217 -0.04 2.53 10.83
CA LEU A 217 1.28 3.16 10.75
C LEU A 217 1.23 4.68 10.67
N ALA A 218 0.11 5.28 10.26
CA ALA A 218 0.02 6.71 9.94
C ALA A 218 0.55 7.61 11.06
N ALA A 219 0.14 7.38 12.32
CA ALA A 219 0.51 8.24 13.44
C ALA A 219 2.03 8.24 13.75
N GLY A 220 2.70 7.12 13.54
CA GLY A 220 4.15 6.99 13.80
C GLY A 220 5.02 7.26 12.58
N TYR A 221 4.56 6.88 11.39
CA TYR A 221 5.34 6.94 10.16
C TYR A 221 5.08 8.20 9.32
N ALA A 222 3.84 8.69 9.31
CA ALA A 222 3.41 9.81 8.46
C ALA A 222 2.51 10.81 9.21
N PRO A 223 2.93 11.32 10.39
CA PRO A 223 2.09 12.19 11.23
C PRO A 223 1.75 13.52 10.58
N GLU A 224 2.48 13.94 9.57
CA GLU A 224 2.26 15.18 8.82
C GLU A 224 1.09 15.08 7.81
N LEU A 225 0.65 13.87 7.45
CA LEU A 225 -0.44 13.68 6.50
C LEU A 225 -1.79 14.00 7.14
N LYS A 226 -2.59 14.84 6.49
CA LYS A 226 -3.94 15.17 6.93
C LYS A 226 -4.94 14.09 6.53
N ILE A 227 -4.82 12.89 7.11
CA ILE A 227 -5.72 11.77 6.84
C ILE A 227 -7.00 11.97 7.66
N ILE A 228 -8.15 12.15 6.97
CA ILE A 228 -9.44 12.47 7.60
C ILE A 228 -10.25 11.21 7.92
N GLY A 229 -9.80 10.06 7.50
CA GLY A 229 -10.38 8.75 7.80
C GLY A 229 -9.97 7.67 6.82
N ALA A 230 -10.23 6.42 7.20
CA ALA A 230 -10.06 5.24 6.35
C ALA A 230 -11.32 4.38 6.38
N ALA A 231 -11.67 3.79 5.23
CA ALA A 231 -12.72 2.79 5.12
C ALA A 231 -12.14 1.52 4.48
N GLN A 232 -12.32 0.39 5.12
CA GLN A 232 -11.66 -0.86 4.76
C GLN A 232 -12.56 -2.07 5.02
N GLY A 233 -12.41 -3.12 4.21
CA GLY A 233 -13.19 -4.35 4.38
C GLY A 233 -12.53 -5.57 3.75
N GLY A 234 -13.10 -6.75 3.97
CA GLY A 234 -12.53 -8.01 3.49
C GLY A 234 -11.12 -8.27 4.07
N LEU A 235 -10.92 -8.02 5.37
CA LEU A 235 -9.60 -7.89 5.97
C LEU A 235 -8.92 -9.24 6.23
N PRO A 236 -7.74 -9.51 5.63
CA PRO A 236 -6.88 -10.64 6.00
C PRO A 236 -6.10 -10.31 7.28
N VAL A 237 -6.78 -10.29 8.44
CA VAL A 237 -6.21 -9.85 9.72
C VAL A 237 -5.02 -10.70 10.14
N ASN A 238 -5.15 -12.03 10.03
CA ASN A 238 -4.10 -13.00 10.34
C ASN A 238 -3.83 -13.87 9.12
N PRO A 239 -2.69 -13.70 8.43
CA PRO A 239 -2.38 -14.43 7.19
C PRO A 239 -2.44 -15.96 7.33
N ILE A 240 -1.98 -16.53 8.45
CA ILE A 240 -2.01 -17.99 8.67
C ILE A 240 -3.46 -18.48 8.85
N ASN A 241 -4.33 -17.74 9.51
CA ASN A 241 -5.74 -18.11 9.65
C ASN A 241 -6.46 -18.09 8.30
N VAL A 242 -6.14 -17.08 7.45
CA VAL A 242 -6.61 -17.04 6.06
C VAL A 242 -6.11 -18.27 5.30
N ALA A 243 -4.81 -18.56 5.34
CA ALA A 243 -4.22 -19.73 4.68
C ALA A 243 -4.93 -21.03 5.07
N LYS A 244 -5.11 -21.27 6.38
CA LYS A 244 -5.81 -22.46 6.88
C LYS A 244 -7.28 -22.55 6.43
N LYS A 245 -7.95 -21.40 6.26
CA LYS A 245 -9.34 -21.36 5.83
C LYS A 245 -9.52 -21.68 4.35
N VAL A 246 -8.58 -21.26 3.49
CA VAL A 246 -8.69 -21.41 2.04
C VAL A 246 -7.93 -22.62 1.48
N ASP A 247 -7.08 -23.29 2.28
CA ASP A 247 -6.29 -24.44 1.85
C ASP A 247 -7.19 -25.57 1.32
N GLY A 248 -6.87 -26.07 0.13
CA GLY A 248 -7.67 -27.09 -0.56
C GLY A 248 -9.03 -26.62 -1.08
N GLY A 249 -9.38 -25.34 -0.92
CA GLY A 249 -10.59 -24.71 -1.47
C GLY A 249 -10.34 -23.99 -2.79
N PHE A 250 -11.39 -23.37 -3.35
CA PHE A 250 -11.29 -22.57 -4.58
C PHE A 250 -10.22 -21.45 -4.46
N TRP A 251 -10.08 -20.84 -3.30
CA TRP A 251 -9.17 -19.74 -3.02
C TRP A 251 -7.75 -20.17 -2.63
N ALA A 252 -7.42 -21.45 -2.75
CA ALA A 252 -6.08 -21.96 -2.39
C ALA A 252 -4.94 -21.24 -3.12
N GLY A 253 -5.17 -20.80 -4.36
CA GLY A 253 -4.19 -20.00 -5.11
C GLY A 253 -3.81 -18.69 -4.40
N ALA A 254 -4.73 -18.05 -3.67
CA ALA A 254 -4.42 -16.85 -2.90
C ALA A 254 -3.43 -17.14 -1.76
N TYR A 255 -3.63 -18.23 -1.04
CA TYR A 255 -2.71 -18.68 0.00
C TYR A 255 -1.31 -18.98 -0.56
N LEU A 256 -1.25 -19.77 -1.64
CA LEU A 256 0.02 -20.16 -2.26
C LEU A 256 0.75 -18.93 -2.81
N GLY A 257 0.02 -17.98 -3.40
CA GLY A 257 0.57 -16.70 -3.84
C GLY A 257 1.12 -15.86 -2.67
N ALA A 258 0.39 -15.81 -1.55
CA ALA A 258 0.84 -15.10 -0.35
C ALA A 258 2.15 -15.66 0.20
N VAL A 259 2.35 -16.98 0.20
CA VAL A 259 3.62 -17.63 0.61
C VAL A 259 4.77 -17.17 -0.30
N VAL A 260 4.57 -17.13 -1.62
CA VAL A 260 5.58 -16.64 -2.57
C VAL A 260 5.85 -15.14 -2.37
N GLY A 261 4.81 -14.33 -2.14
CA GLY A 261 4.96 -12.89 -1.85
C GLY A 261 5.76 -12.63 -0.58
N LEU A 262 5.48 -13.36 0.50
CA LEU A 262 6.24 -13.29 1.74
C LEU A 262 7.70 -13.72 1.57
N SER A 263 7.98 -14.78 0.80
CA SER A 263 9.36 -15.25 0.59
C SER A 263 10.25 -14.20 -0.10
N ARG A 264 9.67 -13.30 -0.90
CA ARG A 264 10.39 -12.17 -1.52
C ARG A 264 10.81 -11.11 -0.50
N ALA A 265 10.00 -10.89 0.53
CA ALA A 265 10.29 -9.93 1.60
C ALA A 265 11.14 -10.53 2.73
N TYR A 266 11.05 -11.84 2.91
CA TYR A 266 11.73 -12.63 3.93
C TYR A 266 12.56 -13.74 3.30
N PRO A 267 13.66 -13.40 2.58
CA PRO A 267 14.49 -14.39 1.87
C PRO A 267 15.12 -15.41 2.80
N GLU A 268 15.21 -15.10 4.10
CA GLU A 268 15.64 -16.05 5.13
C GLU A 268 14.71 -17.25 5.28
N LEU A 269 13.44 -17.14 4.84
CA LEU A 269 12.48 -18.25 4.87
C LEU A 269 12.87 -19.40 3.94
N LYS A 270 13.56 -19.10 2.82
CA LYS A 270 14.00 -20.10 1.82
C LYS A 270 12.91 -21.12 1.50
N VAL A 271 11.75 -20.64 1.07
CA VAL A 271 10.56 -21.48 0.85
C VAL A 271 10.82 -22.68 -0.05
N GLU A 272 11.80 -22.59 -0.97
CA GLU A 272 12.24 -23.66 -1.86
C GLU A 272 12.80 -24.87 -1.09
N ASP A 273 13.42 -24.66 0.08
CA ASP A 273 13.97 -25.76 0.90
C ASP A 273 12.85 -26.63 1.47
N TYR A 274 11.67 -26.08 1.64
CA TYR A 274 10.46 -26.76 2.13
C TYR A 274 9.58 -27.31 1.00
N ALA A 275 9.84 -26.95 -0.25
CA ALA A 275 9.02 -27.36 -1.39
C ALA A 275 9.36 -28.77 -1.89
N THR A 276 8.34 -29.50 -2.35
CA THR A 276 8.50 -30.73 -3.16
C THR A 276 9.02 -30.35 -4.55
N PRO A 277 9.45 -31.30 -5.40
CA PRO A 277 9.80 -31.00 -6.80
C PRO A 277 8.65 -30.28 -7.54
N GLU A 278 7.42 -30.71 -7.34
CA GLU A 278 6.21 -30.08 -7.87
C GLU A 278 6.03 -28.67 -7.28
N GLY A 279 6.33 -28.49 -5.99
CA GLY A 279 6.30 -27.20 -5.31
C GLY A 279 7.30 -26.20 -5.88
N ILE A 280 8.51 -26.63 -6.25
CA ILE A 280 9.51 -25.75 -6.93
C ILE A 280 8.97 -25.26 -8.27
N VAL A 281 8.32 -26.14 -9.05
CA VAL A 281 7.68 -25.74 -10.31
C VAL A 281 6.55 -24.76 -10.06
N ALA A 282 5.72 -25.03 -9.04
CA ALA A 282 4.60 -24.18 -8.67
C ALA A 282 5.06 -22.79 -8.23
N ILE A 283 6.11 -22.65 -7.40
CA ILE A 283 6.65 -21.36 -6.95
C ILE A 283 7.01 -20.47 -8.15
N LYS A 284 7.69 -21.03 -9.15
CA LYS A 284 8.06 -20.30 -10.37
C LYS A 284 6.85 -19.88 -11.19
N ASP A 285 5.89 -20.76 -11.38
CA ASP A 285 4.67 -20.49 -12.14
C ASP A 285 3.79 -19.46 -11.43
N ILE A 286 3.54 -19.62 -10.13
CA ILE A 286 2.80 -18.69 -9.27
C ILE A 286 3.40 -17.27 -9.38
N GLY A 287 4.73 -17.17 -9.36
CA GLY A 287 5.48 -15.91 -9.47
C GLY A 287 5.22 -15.10 -10.74
N THR A 288 4.54 -15.66 -11.74
CA THR A 288 4.21 -15.00 -13.01
C THR A 288 2.72 -14.68 -13.18
N ARG A 289 1.89 -14.97 -12.16
CA ARG A 289 0.43 -14.91 -12.28
C ARG A 289 -0.18 -13.71 -11.58
N CYS A 290 -1.30 -13.25 -12.13
CA CYS A 290 -2.22 -12.32 -11.49
C CYS A 290 -3.23 -13.10 -10.64
N LEU A 291 -3.74 -12.52 -9.56
CA LEU A 291 -4.79 -13.16 -8.77
C LEU A 291 -6.00 -13.52 -9.64
N THR A 292 -6.55 -12.54 -10.36
CA THR A 292 -7.76 -12.67 -11.18
C THR A 292 -7.54 -12.40 -12.68
N GLY A 293 -6.39 -11.90 -13.09
CA GLY A 293 -6.06 -11.61 -14.49
C GLY A 293 -5.71 -12.86 -15.31
N SER A 294 -4.99 -12.66 -16.41
CA SER A 294 -4.46 -13.77 -17.20
C SER A 294 -2.94 -13.63 -17.30
N PRO A 295 -2.18 -14.67 -16.93
CA PRO A 295 -2.58 -15.98 -16.41
C PRO A 295 -3.15 -15.90 -14.98
N ASN A 296 -4.28 -16.60 -14.74
CA ASN A 296 -5.07 -16.51 -13.51
C ASN A 296 -4.55 -17.46 -12.42
N LEU A 297 -4.25 -16.92 -11.25
CA LEU A 297 -3.75 -17.70 -10.12
C LEU A 297 -4.84 -18.52 -9.44
N LEU A 298 -6.03 -17.94 -9.22
CA LEU A 298 -7.12 -18.62 -8.51
C LEU A 298 -7.55 -19.89 -9.23
N THR A 299 -7.80 -19.81 -10.55
CA THR A 299 -8.24 -20.99 -11.31
C THR A 299 -7.15 -22.01 -11.52
N ALA A 300 -5.88 -21.58 -11.65
CA ALA A 300 -4.74 -22.49 -11.84
C ALA A 300 -4.47 -23.37 -10.61
N TYR A 301 -4.69 -22.81 -9.42
CA TYR A 301 -4.38 -23.45 -8.14
C TYR A 301 -5.64 -23.70 -7.28
N ALA A 302 -6.84 -23.63 -7.87
CA ALA A 302 -8.06 -24.01 -7.18
C ALA A 302 -7.97 -25.44 -6.63
N TYR A 303 -8.40 -25.62 -5.40
CA TYR A 303 -8.46 -26.91 -4.69
C TYR A 303 -7.09 -27.57 -4.42
N LYS A 304 -5.97 -26.90 -4.69
CA LYS A 304 -4.64 -27.38 -4.29
C LYS A 304 -4.47 -27.23 -2.78
N LYS A 305 -3.84 -28.22 -2.17
CA LYS A 305 -3.45 -28.16 -0.76
C LYS A 305 -1.98 -27.77 -0.65
N GLY A 306 -1.64 -27.02 0.40
CA GLY A 306 -0.24 -26.74 0.72
C GLY A 306 0.58 -28.02 0.89
N SER A 307 -0.01 -29.07 1.47
CA SER A 307 0.62 -30.40 1.60
C SER A 307 0.96 -31.09 0.29
N ASP A 308 0.36 -30.70 -0.83
CA ASP A 308 0.71 -31.26 -2.15
C ASP A 308 2.02 -30.66 -2.70
N LEU A 309 2.41 -29.48 -2.20
CA LEU A 309 3.55 -28.69 -2.71
C LEU A 309 4.68 -28.55 -1.69
N LEU A 310 4.43 -28.85 -0.41
CA LEU A 310 5.38 -28.71 0.69
C LEU A 310 5.73 -30.08 1.28
N LYS A 311 7.00 -30.26 1.64
CA LYS A 311 7.52 -31.49 2.27
C LYS A 311 6.98 -31.69 3.70
N ASP A 312 6.78 -30.58 4.41
CA ASP A 312 6.27 -30.59 5.79
C ASP A 312 4.83 -30.05 5.83
N PRO A 313 3.85 -30.89 6.19
CA PRO A 313 2.47 -30.47 6.34
C PRO A 313 2.28 -29.44 7.47
N ASN A 314 3.26 -29.31 8.37
CA ASN A 314 3.25 -28.32 9.45
C ASN A 314 3.96 -27.02 9.10
N PHE A 315 4.29 -26.76 7.84
CA PHE A 315 5.01 -25.57 7.37
C PHE A 315 4.50 -24.27 8.00
N LEU A 316 3.18 -24.07 8.06
CA LEU A 316 2.58 -22.88 8.69
C LEU A 316 2.83 -22.76 10.20
N ASN A 317 3.22 -23.84 10.86
CA ASN A 317 3.51 -23.88 12.30
C ASN A 317 5.02 -23.77 12.60
N LEU A 318 5.88 -23.71 11.59
CA LEU A 318 7.31 -23.50 11.78
C LEU A 318 7.56 -22.19 12.55
N PRO A 319 8.54 -22.14 13.45
CA PRO A 319 8.84 -20.93 14.24
C PRO A 319 9.06 -19.68 13.37
N GLU A 320 9.72 -19.84 12.21
CA GLU A 320 10.01 -18.78 11.25
C GLU A 320 8.70 -18.24 10.63
N MET A 321 7.81 -19.14 10.19
CA MET A 321 6.51 -18.76 9.65
C MET A 321 5.64 -18.07 10.69
N GLN A 322 5.66 -18.56 11.94
CA GLN A 322 4.93 -17.92 13.03
C GLN A 322 5.51 -16.53 13.37
N ALA A 323 6.83 -16.34 13.27
CA ALA A 323 7.45 -15.02 13.45
C ALA A 323 7.01 -14.05 12.34
N ILE A 324 7.11 -14.47 11.08
CA ILE A 324 6.65 -13.69 9.91
C ILE A 324 5.15 -13.37 10.04
N ASN A 325 4.32 -14.36 10.42
CA ASN A 325 2.89 -14.13 10.62
C ASN A 325 2.62 -13.07 11.69
N ARG A 326 3.31 -13.10 12.84
CA ARG A 326 3.14 -12.09 13.88
C ARG A 326 3.46 -10.69 13.36
N GLU A 327 4.51 -10.51 12.56
CA GLU A 327 4.86 -9.23 11.96
C GLU A 327 3.80 -8.72 10.97
N ASN A 328 3.06 -9.63 10.34
CA ASN A 328 2.08 -9.33 9.30
C ASN A 328 0.62 -9.47 9.79
N THR A 329 0.40 -9.74 11.07
CA THR A 329 -0.93 -9.75 11.70
C THR A 329 -1.32 -8.34 12.12
N MET A 330 -2.51 -7.88 11.74
CA MET A 330 -3.06 -6.57 12.12
C MET A 330 -3.28 -6.45 13.64
N GLY A 331 -3.42 -5.23 14.13
CA GLY A 331 -3.58 -4.94 15.56
C GLY A 331 -2.25 -4.65 16.26
N GLN A 332 -1.19 -4.31 15.51
CA GLN A 332 0.09 -3.89 16.09
C GLN A 332 0.00 -2.48 16.69
N ASN A 333 -0.81 -1.61 16.10
CA ASN A 333 -1.05 -0.26 16.55
C ASN A 333 -2.54 0.09 16.44
N THR A 334 -3.03 0.93 17.36
CA THR A 334 -4.38 1.46 17.26
C THR A 334 -4.38 2.70 16.36
N PRO A 335 -5.11 2.70 15.25
CA PRO A 335 -5.21 3.88 14.39
C PRO A 335 -5.76 5.10 15.14
N LYS A 336 -5.16 6.28 14.90
CA LYS A 336 -5.57 7.55 15.51
C LYS A 336 -6.50 8.37 14.60
N ILE A 337 -6.76 7.88 13.40
CA ILE A 337 -7.71 8.45 12.44
C ILE A 337 -9.07 7.73 12.55
N PRO A 338 -10.20 8.39 12.21
CA PRO A 338 -11.50 7.71 12.18
C PRO A 338 -11.54 6.56 11.17
N LEU A 339 -12.13 5.44 11.57
CA LEU A 339 -12.20 4.21 10.76
C LEU A 339 -13.65 3.81 10.49
N GLN A 340 -13.86 3.21 9.31
CA GLN A 340 -14.97 2.30 9.06
C GLN A 340 -14.39 0.94 8.65
N ILE A 341 -14.83 -0.13 9.31
CA ILE A 341 -14.58 -1.51 8.90
C ILE A 341 -15.91 -2.12 8.47
N PHE A 342 -15.99 -2.61 7.24
CA PHE A 342 -17.13 -3.37 6.72
C PHE A 342 -16.69 -4.77 6.34
N GLN A 343 -17.37 -5.80 6.91
CA GLN A 343 -16.95 -7.19 6.74
C GLN A 343 -18.14 -8.09 6.47
N SER A 344 -18.05 -8.93 5.46
CA SER A 344 -19.03 -9.98 5.19
C SER A 344 -18.97 -11.06 6.29
N ILE A 345 -20.10 -11.36 6.91
CA ILE A 345 -20.19 -12.44 7.92
C ILE A 345 -19.96 -13.81 7.24
N GLY A 346 -20.44 -13.97 6.01
CA GLY A 346 -20.31 -15.21 5.23
C GLY A 346 -19.02 -15.26 4.39
N ASP A 347 -18.01 -14.42 4.68
CA ASP A 347 -16.75 -14.38 3.93
C ASP A 347 -16.05 -15.74 4.00
N GLN A 348 -15.93 -16.41 2.87
CA GLN A 348 -15.29 -17.72 2.77
C GLN A 348 -13.76 -17.66 2.67
N VAL A 349 -13.19 -16.45 2.57
CA VAL A 349 -11.74 -16.21 2.49
C VAL A 349 -11.22 -15.68 3.82
N MET A 350 -11.81 -14.59 4.31
CA MET A 350 -11.36 -13.91 5.53
C MET A 350 -12.18 -14.40 6.74
N PRO A 351 -11.52 -14.91 7.80
CA PRO A 351 -12.22 -15.32 9.01
C PRO A 351 -12.87 -14.12 9.72
N ILE A 352 -14.21 -14.11 9.83
CA ILE A 352 -14.94 -13.03 10.51
C ILE A 352 -14.49 -12.86 11.97
N ALA A 353 -14.18 -13.96 12.67
CA ALA A 353 -13.72 -13.92 14.06
C ALA A 353 -12.42 -13.12 14.25
N ASP A 354 -11.53 -13.14 13.26
CA ASP A 354 -10.31 -12.35 13.31
C ASP A 354 -10.62 -10.86 13.19
N VAL A 355 -11.58 -10.49 12.33
CA VAL A 355 -12.01 -9.10 12.14
C VAL A 355 -12.79 -8.59 13.37
N ASP A 356 -13.65 -9.44 13.97
CA ASP A 356 -14.34 -9.14 15.23
C ASP A 356 -13.34 -8.85 16.35
N SER A 357 -12.29 -9.67 16.46
CA SER A 357 -11.22 -9.52 17.44
C SER A 357 -10.42 -8.24 17.21
N LEU A 358 -10.10 -7.91 15.95
CA LEU A 358 -9.41 -6.66 15.59
C LEU A 358 -10.26 -5.43 15.95
N ALA A 359 -11.56 -5.45 15.62
CA ALA A 359 -12.48 -4.37 15.94
C ALA A 359 -12.59 -4.17 17.45
N ALA A 360 -12.72 -5.26 18.21
CA ALA A 360 -12.74 -5.23 19.67
C ALA A 360 -11.44 -4.65 20.25
N TYR A 361 -10.28 -5.05 19.72
CA TYR A 361 -8.99 -4.51 20.12
C TYR A 361 -8.89 -3.00 19.85
N TYR A 362 -9.29 -2.52 18.69
CA TYR A 362 -9.29 -1.10 18.36
C TYR A 362 -10.21 -0.32 19.29
N CYS A 363 -11.41 -0.83 19.55
CA CYS A 363 -12.35 -0.21 20.47
C CYS A 363 -11.80 -0.13 21.91
N ALA A 364 -11.22 -1.20 22.42
CA ALA A 364 -10.62 -1.25 23.76
C ALA A 364 -9.46 -0.25 23.92
N ASN A 365 -8.82 0.14 22.79
CA ASN A 365 -7.73 1.11 22.74
C ASN A 365 -8.16 2.51 22.24
N ASN A 366 -9.44 2.84 22.39
CA ASN A 366 -10.04 4.16 22.12
C ASN A 366 -9.94 4.61 20.64
N ALA A 367 -10.01 3.70 19.67
CA ALA A 367 -10.19 4.08 18.28
C ALA A 367 -11.57 4.67 18.05
N THR A 368 -11.68 5.62 17.11
CA THR A 368 -12.97 6.05 16.57
C THR A 368 -13.33 5.11 15.42
N LEU A 369 -14.19 4.13 15.68
CA LEU A 369 -14.48 3.04 14.75
C LEU A 369 -15.99 2.87 14.52
N GLU A 370 -16.40 2.82 13.27
CA GLU A 370 -17.68 2.29 12.84
C GLU A 370 -17.46 0.87 12.28
N TYR A 371 -17.76 -0.18 13.07
CA TYR A 371 -17.69 -1.56 12.62
C TYR A 371 -19.05 -2.03 12.09
N LYS A 372 -19.06 -2.58 10.87
CA LYS A 372 -20.26 -3.01 10.12
C LYS A 372 -20.11 -4.45 9.62
N PRO A 373 -20.43 -5.46 10.41
CA PRO A 373 -20.60 -6.81 9.89
C PRO A 373 -21.86 -6.88 9.00
N VAL A 374 -21.74 -7.47 7.82
CA VAL A 374 -22.80 -7.53 6.80
C VAL A 374 -23.21 -8.99 6.58
N ALA A 375 -24.48 -9.29 6.81
CA ALA A 375 -25.03 -10.63 6.58
C ALA A 375 -25.38 -10.85 5.08
N GLY A 376 -25.42 -12.13 4.67
CA GLY A 376 -25.93 -12.55 3.36
C GLY A 376 -24.99 -12.25 2.17
N THR A 377 -23.71 -11.98 2.45
CA THR A 377 -22.68 -11.75 1.42
C THR A 377 -21.49 -12.69 1.60
N ASP A 378 -20.82 -13.01 0.50
CA ASP A 378 -19.54 -13.72 0.46
C ASP A 378 -18.36 -12.72 0.30
N HIS A 379 -17.13 -13.23 0.09
CA HIS A 379 -15.97 -12.37 -0.12
C HIS A 379 -16.10 -11.45 -1.34
N VAL A 380 -16.59 -11.98 -2.46
CA VAL A 380 -16.70 -11.21 -3.72
C VAL A 380 -17.79 -10.13 -3.61
N LEU A 381 -18.97 -10.51 -3.12
CA LEU A 381 -20.09 -9.59 -2.93
C LEU A 381 -19.80 -8.57 -1.82
N GLY A 382 -18.98 -8.94 -0.83
CA GLY A 382 -18.51 -8.04 0.21
C GLY A 382 -17.82 -6.77 -0.31
N ALA A 383 -17.20 -6.85 -1.50
CA ALA A 383 -16.59 -5.69 -2.17
C ALA A 383 -17.60 -4.57 -2.50
N MET A 384 -18.90 -4.86 -2.58
CA MET A 384 -19.93 -3.83 -2.75
C MET A 384 -19.99 -2.86 -1.56
N GLY A 385 -19.46 -3.27 -0.40
CA GLY A 385 -19.27 -2.42 0.77
C GLY A 385 -18.40 -1.19 0.53
N LEU A 386 -17.53 -1.22 -0.51
CA LEU A 386 -16.73 -0.07 -0.94
C LEU A 386 -17.59 1.17 -1.24
N SER A 387 -18.80 1.00 -1.76
CA SER A 387 -19.75 2.12 -1.98
C SER A 387 -20.14 2.81 -0.67
N GLY A 388 -20.39 2.02 0.39
CA GLY A 388 -20.65 2.52 1.74
C GLY A 388 -19.40 3.17 2.34
N GLY A 389 -18.24 2.55 2.16
CA GLY A 389 -16.93 3.09 2.56
C GLY A 389 -16.62 4.43 1.90
N LEU A 390 -16.88 4.56 0.62
CA LEU A 390 -16.72 5.84 -0.07
C LEU A 390 -17.69 6.89 0.49
N THR A 391 -18.95 6.53 0.73
CA THR A 391 -19.94 7.43 1.35
C THR A 391 -19.48 7.90 2.74
N TYR A 392 -18.93 6.99 3.55
CA TYR A 392 -18.32 7.34 4.83
C TYR A 392 -17.22 8.39 4.64
N LEU A 393 -16.28 8.21 3.72
CA LEU A 393 -15.20 9.16 3.46
C LEU A 393 -15.71 10.50 2.92
N LEU A 394 -16.71 10.51 2.03
CA LEU A 394 -17.33 11.75 1.54
C LEU A 394 -17.87 12.58 2.70
N ASN A 395 -18.51 11.95 3.70
CA ASN A 395 -18.98 12.61 4.90
C ASN A 395 -17.81 13.16 5.75
N ARG A 396 -16.66 12.49 5.79
CA ARG A 396 -15.45 13.03 6.47
C ARG A 396 -14.90 14.25 5.74
N PHE A 397 -14.83 14.19 4.41
CA PHE A 397 -14.43 15.34 3.60
C PHE A 397 -15.35 16.57 3.77
N ASP A 398 -16.62 16.33 4.09
CA ASP A 398 -17.60 17.38 4.37
C ASP A 398 -17.61 17.83 5.86
N GLY A 399 -16.65 17.34 6.66
CA GLY A 399 -16.48 17.73 8.07
C GLY A 399 -17.53 17.16 9.04
N LYS A 400 -18.34 16.18 8.61
CA LYS A 400 -19.31 15.54 9.49
C LYS A 400 -18.60 14.71 10.57
N VAL A 401 -19.15 14.62 11.75
CA VAL A 401 -18.60 13.81 12.87
C VAL A 401 -18.53 12.33 12.48
N ALA A 402 -17.41 11.66 12.77
CA ALA A 402 -17.25 10.24 12.50
C ALA A 402 -18.21 9.40 13.34
N PRO A 403 -18.98 8.48 12.73
CA PRO A 403 -19.72 7.51 13.52
C PRO A 403 -18.74 6.65 14.32
N ASN A 404 -19.17 6.28 15.53
CA ASN A 404 -18.43 5.42 16.43
C ASN A 404 -19.42 4.48 17.14
N ASN A 405 -19.24 3.18 16.97
CA ASN A 405 -20.05 2.17 17.64
C ASN A 405 -19.23 1.26 18.58
N CYS A 406 -18.02 1.67 18.96
CA CYS A 406 -17.33 1.10 20.09
C CYS A 406 -18.16 1.27 21.38
N LYS A 407 -18.36 0.18 22.11
CA LYS A 407 -19.09 0.16 23.37
C LYS A 407 -18.13 0.11 24.56
#